data_ea9d986a0effc5a663ed24ffb655acd8
#
_entry.id   ea9d986a0effc5a663ed24ffb655acd8
#
_cell.length_a   1.000
_cell.length_b   1.000
_cell.length_c   1.000
_cell.angle_alpha   90.00
_cell.angle_beta   90.00
_cell.angle_gamma   90.00
#
_symmetry.space_group_name_H-M   'P 1'
#
loop_
_entity.id
_entity.type
_entity.pdbx_description
1 polymer ?
#
loop_
_entity_poly.entity_id
_entity_poly.type
_entity_poly.pdbx_seq_one_letter_code
_entity_poly.pdbx_strand_id
1 'polypeptide(L)'
;AETFPNLSDEVRREKWQAMIDTEEESLPHYLQHVSGHKTLINMLERILAANEEILQLPKTVLLREFGDGAMSKLDRYSAIVWPNEKRQFDQSTEGNFVGVGIVIREGNTGEILVVSPIDGSPAYYGGVVPEDIITHVNGSSTSGWTVNDAVDKITGKRGTSVTLTIKRETEEESLDLTLTRDRIILRSVSGWNKKSISESGEPIWDWYIDPHNHIGYIKLTGFSKSSYADILAAIRDLQEIGEPNGLILDLRYNPGGLLPTARQISNLFIQEGSIVSGENANGDMLFDMRAYENRAYLADWPLVVLINQGSASASEIVSGAVQAHGAGIIVGQRSWGKGSVQTVHNLGADALALVKLTTQLYRLPAIDGKPGRLVHKREGSSD
;
A
#
# COMPACT_ATOMS: atom_id res chain seq x y z
N ALA A 1 -2.01 -22.91 18.31
CA ALA A 1 -2.56 -24.04 19.07
C ALA A 1 -3.45 -23.58 20.23
N GLU A 2 -3.05 -22.54 20.99
CA GLU A 2 -3.89 -22.01 22.10
C GLU A 2 -5.20 -21.38 21.61
N THR A 3 -5.19 -20.78 20.42
CA THR A 3 -6.38 -20.12 19.85
C THR A 3 -7.40 -21.12 19.30
N PHE A 4 -6.94 -22.28 18.81
CA PHE A 4 -7.78 -23.32 18.22
C PHE A 4 -7.38 -24.69 18.73
N PRO A 5 -7.89 -25.12 19.92
CA PRO A 5 -7.44 -26.33 20.60
C PRO A 5 -7.65 -27.62 19.78
N ASN A 6 -8.69 -27.67 18.94
CA ASN A 6 -8.93 -28.85 18.09
C ASN A 6 -7.89 -29.08 17.00
N LEU A 7 -7.10 -28.06 16.65
CA LEU A 7 -5.95 -28.19 15.74
C LEU A 7 -4.76 -28.92 16.39
N SER A 8 -4.70 -29.00 17.73
CA SER A 8 -3.68 -29.74 18.48
C SER A 8 -4.01 -31.22 18.60
N ASP A 9 -5.25 -31.63 18.34
CA ASP A 9 -5.73 -33.02 18.38
C ASP A 9 -5.32 -33.75 17.06
N GLU A 10 -4.43 -34.73 17.18
CA GLU A 10 -3.88 -35.48 16.05
C GLU A 10 -4.94 -36.26 15.30
N VAL A 11 -5.86 -36.90 16.03
CA VAL A 11 -6.95 -37.69 15.42
C VAL A 11 -7.90 -36.80 14.61
N ARG A 12 -8.20 -35.62 15.12
CA ARG A 12 -9.03 -34.65 14.40
C ARG A 12 -8.33 -34.13 13.16
N ARG A 13 -7.03 -33.85 13.23
CA ARG A 13 -6.24 -33.42 12.06
C ARG A 13 -6.18 -34.50 10.99
N GLU A 14 -5.94 -35.77 11.35
CA GLU A 14 -5.93 -36.87 10.41
C GLU A 14 -7.29 -37.05 9.74
N LYS A 15 -8.38 -36.97 10.51
CA LYS A 15 -9.74 -37.04 9.97
C LYS A 15 -10.04 -35.87 9.02
N TRP A 16 -9.59 -34.67 9.38
CA TRP A 16 -9.71 -33.50 8.53
C TRP A 16 -8.92 -33.65 7.22
N GLN A 17 -7.67 -34.09 7.28
CA GLN A 17 -6.84 -34.31 6.11
C GLN A 17 -7.47 -35.35 5.19
N ALA A 18 -7.92 -36.47 5.69
CA ALA A 18 -8.59 -37.50 4.90
C ALA A 18 -9.85 -36.98 4.18
N MET A 19 -10.60 -36.09 4.83
CA MET A 19 -11.76 -35.44 4.21
C MET A 19 -11.33 -34.48 3.08
N ILE A 20 -10.30 -33.68 3.28
CA ILE A 20 -9.77 -32.78 2.24
C ILE A 20 -9.24 -33.59 1.05
N ASP A 21 -8.47 -34.65 1.28
CA ASP A 21 -7.94 -35.53 0.23
C ASP A 21 -9.09 -36.16 -0.61
N THR A 22 -10.18 -36.55 0.06
CA THR A 22 -11.38 -37.10 -0.63
C THR A 22 -12.04 -36.03 -1.53
N GLU A 23 -12.14 -34.78 -1.06
CA GLU A 23 -12.67 -33.68 -1.86
C GLU A 23 -11.76 -33.36 -3.05
N GLU A 24 -10.44 -33.38 -2.87
CA GLU A 24 -9.46 -33.16 -3.94
C GLU A 24 -9.54 -34.24 -5.00
N GLU A 25 -9.58 -35.52 -4.63
CA GLU A 25 -9.71 -36.65 -5.54
C GLU A 25 -11.02 -36.63 -6.34
N SER A 26 -12.10 -36.12 -5.73
CA SER A 26 -13.42 -36.06 -6.39
C SER A 26 -13.59 -34.86 -7.33
N LEU A 27 -12.76 -33.82 -7.19
CA LEU A 27 -12.86 -32.57 -7.94
C LEU A 27 -12.83 -32.74 -9.48
N PRO A 28 -11.94 -33.52 -10.09
CA PRO A 28 -11.94 -33.73 -11.54
C PRO A 28 -13.27 -34.33 -12.08
N HIS A 29 -13.90 -35.20 -11.32
CA HIS A 29 -15.20 -35.77 -11.68
C HIS A 29 -16.31 -34.72 -11.65
N TYR A 30 -16.36 -33.86 -10.61
CA TYR A 30 -17.36 -32.81 -10.51
C TYR A 30 -17.21 -31.78 -11.61
N LEU A 31 -15.98 -31.39 -11.98
CA LEU A 31 -15.72 -30.41 -13.03
C LEU A 31 -16.18 -30.87 -14.43
N GLN A 32 -16.33 -32.16 -14.67
CA GLN A 32 -16.85 -32.69 -15.91
C GLN A 32 -18.38 -32.57 -16.05
N HIS A 33 -19.09 -32.48 -14.93
CA HIS A 33 -20.56 -32.58 -14.89
C HIS A 33 -21.28 -31.34 -14.37
N VAL A 34 -20.56 -30.44 -13.71
CA VAL A 34 -21.13 -29.23 -13.09
C VAL A 34 -20.30 -28.01 -13.47
N SER A 35 -20.94 -26.85 -13.64
CA SER A 35 -20.19 -25.61 -13.91
C SER A 35 -19.20 -25.31 -12.77
N GLY A 36 -17.98 -24.88 -13.11
CA GLY A 36 -16.88 -24.74 -12.14
C GLY A 36 -17.23 -23.94 -10.89
N HIS A 37 -18.00 -22.83 -11.01
CA HIS A 37 -18.40 -22.04 -9.85
C HIS A 37 -19.35 -22.80 -8.90
N LYS A 38 -20.30 -23.59 -9.43
CA LYS A 38 -21.18 -24.41 -8.59
C LYS A 38 -20.42 -25.52 -7.89
N THR A 39 -19.45 -26.13 -8.57
CA THR A 39 -18.56 -27.13 -7.99
C THR A 39 -17.80 -26.57 -6.79
N LEU A 40 -17.23 -25.37 -6.92
CA LEU A 40 -16.52 -24.72 -5.83
C LEU A 40 -17.43 -24.36 -4.65
N ILE A 41 -18.66 -23.87 -4.92
CA ILE A 41 -19.63 -23.58 -3.85
C ILE A 41 -19.98 -24.87 -3.09
N ASN A 42 -20.35 -25.94 -3.81
CA ASN A 42 -20.71 -27.21 -3.19
C ASN A 42 -19.54 -27.80 -2.39
N MET A 43 -18.32 -27.71 -2.88
CA MET A 43 -17.11 -28.13 -2.17
C MET A 43 -16.94 -27.33 -0.86
N LEU A 44 -17.06 -26.01 -0.93
CA LEU A 44 -16.98 -25.16 0.25
C LEU A 44 -18.07 -25.50 1.29
N GLU A 45 -19.30 -25.73 0.85
CA GLU A 45 -20.41 -26.16 1.73
C GLU A 45 -20.10 -27.48 2.46
N ARG A 46 -19.53 -28.48 1.75
CA ARG A 46 -19.11 -29.75 2.38
C ARG A 46 -17.96 -29.54 3.37
N ILE A 47 -16.97 -28.73 3.03
CA ILE A 47 -15.87 -28.38 3.93
C ILE A 47 -16.41 -27.71 5.20
N LEU A 48 -17.33 -26.77 5.07
CA LEU A 48 -17.94 -26.08 6.20
C LEU A 48 -18.76 -27.03 7.08
N ALA A 49 -19.53 -27.95 6.49
CA ALA A 49 -20.28 -28.97 7.24
C ALA A 49 -19.35 -29.93 7.98
N ALA A 50 -18.29 -30.43 7.34
CA ALA A 50 -17.30 -31.28 7.98
C ALA A 50 -16.56 -30.58 9.12
N ASN A 51 -16.31 -29.27 9.02
CA ASN A 51 -15.69 -28.50 10.07
C ASN A 51 -16.53 -28.47 11.36
N GLU A 52 -17.85 -28.39 11.26
CA GLU A 52 -18.73 -28.37 12.43
C GLU A 52 -18.56 -29.65 13.28
N GLU A 53 -18.24 -30.78 12.65
CA GLU A 53 -18.03 -32.05 13.33
C GLU A 53 -16.57 -32.31 13.75
N ILE A 54 -15.58 -31.84 12.92
CA ILE A 54 -14.18 -32.24 13.09
C ILE A 54 -13.38 -31.21 13.88
N LEU A 55 -13.16 -30.02 13.29
CA LEU A 55 -12.25 -29.01 13.86
C LEU A 55 -12.95 -27.90 14.64
N GLN A 56 -14.20 -27.61 14.30
CA GLN A 56 -15.00 -26.54 14.92
C GLN A 56 -14.31 -25.16 14.86
N LEU A 57 -13.61 -24.90 13.75
CA LEU A 57 -12.99 -23.60 13.50
C LEU A 57 -14.07 -22.54 13.20
N PRO A 58 -13.82 -21.26 13.51
CA PRO A 58 -14.68 -20.18 13.06
C PRO A 58 -14.85 -20.21 11.54
N LYS A 59 -16.08 -20.11 11.06
CA LYS A 59 -16.39 -20.12 9.62
C LYS A 59 -15.57 -19.09 8.84
N THR A 60 -15.30 -17.93 9.43
CA THR A 60 -14.49 -16.86 8.84
C THR A 60 -13.05 -17.27 8.55
N VAL A 61 -12.46 -18.15 9.38
CA VAL A 61 -11.12 -18.70 9.16
C VAL A 61 -11.11 -19.56 7.91
N LEU A 62 -12.06 -20.50 7.79
CA LEU A 62 -12.15 -21.39 6.63
C LEU A 62 -12.46 -20.63 5.33
N LEU A 63 -13.35 -19.63 5.38
CA LEU A 63 -13.64 -18.79 4.22
C LEU A 63 -12.40 -18.01 3.77
N ARG A 64 -11.60 -17.54 4.72
CA ARG A 64 -10.34 -16.84 4.41
C ARG A 64 -9.34 -17.80 3.75
N GLU A 65 -9.06 -18.94 4.37
CA GLU A 65 -8.13 -19.93 3.84
C GLU A 65 -8.54 -20.44 2.46
N PHE A 66 -9.82 -20.71 2.26
CA PHE A 66 -10.35 -21.13 0.96
C PHE A 66 -10.20 -20.03 -0.09
N GLY A 67 -10.54 -18.79 0.25
CA GLY A 67 -10.39 -17.65 -0.65
C GLY A 67 -8.94 -17.36 -1.01
N ASP A 68 -8.06 -17.30 -0.02
CA ASP A 68 -6.62 -17.04 -0.21
C ASP A 68 -5.97 -18.18 -0.99
N GLY A 69 -6.35 -19.44 -0.71
CA GLY A 69 -5.91 -20.61 -1.46
C GLY A 69 -6.33 -20.54 -2.94
N ALA A 70 -7.57 -20.14 -3.23
CA ALA A 70 -8.03 -19.95 -4.60
C ALA A 70 -7.26 -18.84 -5.33
N MET A 71 -7.02 -17.70 -4.67
CA MET A 71 -6.26 -16.59 -5.26
C MET A 71 -4.79 -16.98 -5.52
N SER A 72 -4.18 -17.78 -4.66
CA SER A 72 -2.77 -18.22 -4.79
C SER A 72 -2.49 -19.01 -6.07
N LYS A 73 -3.53 -19.57 -6.71
CA LYS A 73 -3.43 -20.32 -7.97
C LYS A 73 -3.46 -19.42 -9.22
N LEU A 74 -3.74 -18.13 -9.08
CA LEU A 74 -3.79 -17.18 -10.19
C LEU A 74 -2.40 -16.61 -10.46
N ASP A 75 -1.97 -15.72 -9.59
CA ASP A 75 -0.66 -15.07 -9.60
C ASP A 75 -0.36 -14.46 -8.22
N ARG A 76 0.88 -14.04 -8.00
CA ARG A 76 1.30 -13.49 -6.69
C ARG A 76 0.72 -12.11 -6.33
N TYR A 77 -0.02 -11.46 -7.22
CA TYR A 77 -0.58 -10.12 -7.02
C TYR A 77 -2.09 -10.11 -6.92
N SER A 78 -2.75 -11.17 -7.44
CA SER A 78 -4.18 -11.37 -7.26
C SER A 78 -4.45 -11.82 -5.82
N ALA A 79 -5.38 -11.13 -5.14
CA ALA A 79 -5.66 -11.39 -3.73
C ALA A 79 -7.06 -10.90 -3.35
N ILE A 80 -7.60 -11.47 -2.29
CA ILE A 80 -8.72 -10.87 -1.56
C ILE A 80 -8.13 -9.88 -0.54
N VAL A 81 -8.61 -8.66 -0.54
CA VAL A 81 -8.38 -7.69 0.53
C VAL A 81 -9.51 -7.85 1.54
N TRP A 82 -9.22 -8.53 2.63
CA TRP A 82 -10.19 -8.83 3.66
C TRP A 82 -10.61 -7.59 4.46
N PRO A 83 -11.74 -7.60 5.17
CA PRO A 83 -12.24 -6.41 5.88
C PRO A 83 -11.23 -5.77 6.83
N ASN A 84 -10.42 -6.57 7.50
CA ASN A 84 -9.37 -6.09 8.40
C ASN A 84 -8.18 -5.44 7.66
N GLU A 85 -7.95 -5.80 6.38
CA GLU A 85 -6.87 -5.26 5.53
C GLU A 85 -7.35 -4.07 4.69
N LYS A 86 -8.67 -3.98 4.46
CA LYS A 86 -9.28 -2.95 3.61
C LYS A 86 -8.94 -1.53 4.09
N ARG A 87 -8.90 -1.31 5.38
CA ARG A 87 -8.54 -0.01 5.95
C ARG A 87 -7.14 0.43 5.50
N GLN A 88 -6.14 -0.44 5.62
CA GLN A 88 -4.77 -0.15 5.20
C GLN A 88 -4.68 0.06 3.68
N PHE A 89 -5.43 -0.73 2.91
CA PHE A 89 -5.54 -0.56 1.46
C PHE A 89 -6.13 0.80 1.10
N ASP A 90 -7.25 1.19 1.73
CA ASP A 90 -7.90 2.48 1.51
C ASP A 90 -6.97 3.64 1.92
N GLN A 91 -6.30 3.57 3.06
CA GLN A 91 -5.35 4.58 3.52
C GLN A 91 -4.21 4.80 2.52
N SER A 92 -3.61 3.72 2.02
CA SER A 92 -2.52 3.80 1.05
C SER A 92 -2.96 4.38 -0.29
N THR A 93 -4.21 4.13 -0.68
CA THR A 93 -4.80 4.61 -1.94
C THR A 93 -5.27 6.05 -1.83
N GLU A 94 -5.99 6.39 -0.75
CA GLU A 94 -6.51 7.74 -0.52
C GLU A 94 -5.44 8.74 -0.06
N GLY A 95 -4.38 8.27 0.60
CA GLY A 95 -3.35 9.11 1.20
C GLY A 95 -3.80 9.80 2.49
N ASN A 96 -4.86 9.31 3.13
CA ASN A 96 -5.38 9.83 4.40
C ASN A 96 -6.26 8.81 5.13
N PHE A 97 -6.50 9.04 6.42
CA PHE A 97 -7.44 8.26 7.22
C PHE A 97 -8.01 9.10 8.37
N VAL A 98 -9.00 8.59 9.09
CA VAL A 98 -9.53 9.25 10.30
C VAL A 98 -9.02 8.53 11.54
N GLY A 99 -8.36 9.29 12.42
CA GLY A 99 -7.75 8.77 13.65
C GLY A 99 -7.08 9.89 14.45
N VAL A 100 -6.12 9.52 15.29
CA VAL A 100 -5.36 10.49 16.08
C VAL A 100 -3.93 10.74 15.54
N GLY A 101 -3.49 9.94 14.57
CA GLY A 101 -2.18 10.13 13.90
C GLY A 101 -1.00 9.61 14.71
N ILE A 102 -1.00 8.32 15.07
CA ILE A 102 0.10 7.63 15.75
C ILE A 102 0.57 6.46 14.88
N VAL A 103 1.88 6.33 14.74
CA VAL A 103 2.53 5.13 14.22
C VAL A 103 2.85 4.22 15.41
N ILE A 104 2.32 3.02 15.44
CA ILE A 104 2.50 2.05 16.52
C ILE A 104 3.09 0.74 16.02
N ARG A 105 3.75 0.01 16.90
CA ARG A 105 4.24 -1.34 16.69
C ARG A 105 4.06 -2.19 17.93
N GLU A 106 4.21 -3.49 17.78
CA GLU A 106 4.35 -4.40 18.92
C GLU A 106 5.78 -4.27 19.49
N GLY A 107 5.84 -4.13 20.79
CA GLY A 107 7.10 -4.13 21.54
C GLY A 107 7.61 -5.54 21.81
N ASN A 108 8.76 -5.65 22.48
CA ASN A 108 9.43 -6.94 22.70
C ASN A 108 8.69 -7.87 23.67
N THR A 109 7.83 -7.32 24.53
CA THR A 109 7.04 -8.06 25.52
C THR A 109 5.55 -8.07 25.19
N GLY A 110 5.19 -7.71 23.93
CA GLY A 110 3.81 -7.72 23.44
C GLY A 110 3.00 -6.45 23.77
N GLU A 111 3.65 -5.41 24.26
CA GLU A 111 3.04 -4.09 24.49
C GLU A 111 2.81 -3.31 23.20
N ILE A 112 1.84 -2.39 23.22
CA ILE A 112 1.60 -1.45 22.10
C ILE A 112 2.51 -0.24 22.29
N LEU A 113 3.52 -0.14 21.45
CA LEU A 113 4.56 0.90 21.51
C LEU A 113 4.35 1.97 20.44
N VAL A 114 4.48 3.23 20.81
CA VAL A 114 4.48 4.37 19.88
C VAL A 114 5.84 4.48 19.20
N VAL A 115 5.87 4.39 17.88
CA VAL A 115 7.06 4.67 17.06
C VAL A 115 7.23 6.18 16.91
N SER A 116 6.15 6.88 16.53
CA SER A 116 6.10 8.34 16.45
C SER A 116 4.67 8.84 16.29
N PRO A 117 4.33 10.03 16.77
CA PRO A 117 3.18 10.77 16.28
C PRO A 117 3.45 11.24 14.84
N ILE A 118 2.37 11.40 14.06
CA ILE A 118 2.41 12.00 12.73
C ILE A 118 2.38 13.52 12.89
N ASP A 119 3.29 14.22 12.21
CA ASP A 119 3.40 15.67 12.27
C ASP A 119 2.03 16.34 12.01
N GLY A 120 1.67 17.34 12.84
CA GLY A 120 0.42 18.08 12.75
C GLY A 120 -0.85 17.29 13.10
N SER A 121 -0.72 16.09 13.61
CA SER A 121 -1.86 15.26 14.03
C SER A 121 -2.36 15.61 15.44
N PRO A 122 -3.58 15.20 15.82
CA PRO A 122 -4.04 15.33 17.20
C PRO A 122 -3.10 14.71 18.23
N ALA A 123 -2.43 13.59 17.91
CA ALA A 123 -1.45 12.96 18.79
C ALA A 123 -0.18 13.82 18.97
N TYR A 124 0.28 14.44 17.88
CA TYR A 124 1.42 15.36 17.92
C TYR A 124 1.18 16.53 18.88
N TYR A 125 0.04 17.21 18.73
CA TYR A 125 -0.32 18.33 19.61
C TYR A 125 -0.77 17.89 20.99
N GLY A 126 -1.27 16.66 21.12
CA GLY A 126 -1.68 16.06 22.40
C GLY A 126 -0.53 15.57 23.26
N GLY A 127 0.73 15.73 22.79
CA GLY A 127 1.92 15.40 23.58
C GLY A 127 2.29 13.93 23.59
N VAL A 128 1.83 13.13 22.63
CA VAL A 128 2.34 11.76 22.40
C VAL A 128 3.77 11.85 21.86
N VAL A 129 4.68 11.04 22.41
CA VAL A 129 6.09 11.03 21.97
C VAL A 129 6.52 9.59 21.60
N PRO A 130 7.63 9.44 20.84
CA PRO A 130 8.23 8.14 20.61
C PRO A 130 8.53 7.39 21.91
N GLU A 131 8.44 6.05 21.85
CA GLU A 131 8.65 5.11 22.96
C GLU A 131 7.58 5.17 24.08
N ASP A 132 6.50 5.96 23.94
CA ASP A 132 5.34 5.83 24.82
C ASP A 132 4.70 4.43 24.68
N ILE A 133 4.37 3.79 25.80
CA ILE A 133 3.64 2.52 25.83
C ILE A 133 2.16 2.82 26.08
N ILE A 134 1.29 2.44 25.16
CA ILE A 134 -0.16 2.57 25.33
C ILE A 134 -0.65 1.40 26.18
N THR A 135 -1.02 1.65 27.44
CA THR A 135 -1.47 0.64 28.38
C THR A 135 -2.99 0.47 28.38
N HIS A 136 -3.76 1.54 28.09
CA HIS A 136 -5.21 1.49 27.98
C HIS A 136 -5.70 2.39 26.83
N VAL A 137 -6.85 2.01 26.27
CA VAL A 137 -7.62 2.82 25.31
C VAL A 137 -9.05 2.93 25.83
N ASN A 138 -9.52 4.14 26.15
CA ASN A 138 -10.81 4.41 26.81
C ASN A 138 -11.03 3.56 28.06
N GLY A 139 -9.99 3.40 28.88
CA GLY A 139 -10.02 2.60 30.11
C GLY A 139 -9.93 1.08 29.91
N SER A 140 -9.93 0.58 28.67
CA SER A 140 -9.74 -0.85 28.38
C SER A 140 -8.26 -1.16 28.26
N SER A 141 -7.75 -2.15 29.02
CA SER A 141 -6.35 -2.57 28.97
C SER A 141 -5.97 -3.10 27.58
N THR A 142 -4.77 -2.73 27.11
CA THR A 142 -4.19 -3.22 25.85
C THR A 142 -3.42 -4.54 26.01
N SER A 143 -3.36 -5.10 27.20
CA SER A 143 -2.67 -6.37 27.44
C SER A 143 -3.25 -7.49 26.60
N GLY A 144 -2.41 -8.17 25.82
CA GLY A 144 -2.80 -9.22 24.88
C GLY A 144 -3.43 -8.73 23.57
N TRP A 145 -3.47 -7.43 23.34
CA TRP A 145 -3.93 -6.89 22.05
C TRP A 145 -2.84 -7.03 20.99
N THR A 146 -3.28 -7.28 19.78
CA THR A 146 -2.45 -7.07 18.59
C THR A 146 -2.42 -5.58 18.22
N VAL A 147 -1.48 -5.18 17.37
CA VAL A 147 -1.45 -3.82 16.79
C VAL A 147 -2.78 -3.48 16.10
N ASN A 148 -3.39 -4.46 15.41
CA ASN A 148 -4.67 -4.25 14.74
C ASN A 148 -5.81 -3.98 15.72
N ASP A 149 -5.85 -4.68 16.86
CA ASP A 149 -6.85 -4.42 17.90
C ASP A 149 -6.74 -3.00 18.44
N ALA A 150 -5.50 -2.54 18.68
CA ALA A 150 -5.24 -1.16 19.10
C ALA A 150 -5.68 -0.14 18.05
N VAL A 151 -5.32 -0.36 16.77
CA VAL A 151 -5.74 0.50 15.65
C VAL A 151 -7.26 0.59 15.55
N ASP A 152 -7.98 -0.54 15.72
CA ASP A 152 -9.45 -0.59 15.66
C ASP A 152 -10.12 0.24 16.77
N LYS A 153 -9.51 0.30 17.94
CA LYS A 153 -10.04 1.06 19.08
C LYS A 153 -9.63 2.54 19.05
N ILE A 154 -8.43 2.82 18.56
CA ILE A 154 -7.89 4.19 18.47
C ILE A 154 -8.52 4.96 17.30
N THR A 155 -8.74 4.34 16.15
CA THR A 155 -9.46 4.94 15.00
C THR A 155 -10.97 5.02 15.28
N GLY A 156 -11.70 5.80 14.48
CA GLY A 156 -13.15 5.93 14.64
C GLY A 156 -13.71 7.10 13.83
N LYS A 157 -14.90 7.58 14.19
CA LYS A 157 -15.54 8.70 13.49
C LYS A 157 -14.83 10.01 13.78
N ARG A 158 -14.67 10.85 12.75
CA ARG A 158 -14.11 12.20 12.89
C ARG A 158 -14.88 13.02 13.93
N GLY A 159 -14.18 13.78 14.75
CA GLY A 159 -14.73 14.61 15.80
C GLY A 159 -15.06 13.87 17.10
N THR A 160 -14.89 12.55 17.16
CA THR A 160 -15.04 11.81 18.43
C THR A 160 -13.72 11.75 19.19
N SER A 161 -13.78 11.64 20.52
CA SER A 161 -12.59 11.57 21.37
C SER A 161 -12.18 10.12 21.65
N VAL A 162 -10.90 9.93 21.92
CA VAL A 162 -10.32 8.71 22.49
C VAL A 162 -9.33 9.10 23.57
N THR A 163 -9.38 8.43 24.72
CA THR A 163 -8.40 8.60 25.80
C THR A 163 -7.39 7.45 25.72
N LEU A 164 -6.11 7.81 25.64
CA LEU A 164 -4.98 6.90 25.70
C LEU A 164 -4.31 7.04 27.05
N THR A 165 -4.25 5.97 27.84
CA THR A 165 -3.39 5.91 29.01
C THR A 165 -2.04 5.41 28.58
N ILE A 166 -1.02 6.23 28.71
CA ILE A 166 0.35 5.93 28.31
C ILE A 166 1.26 5.80 29.53
N LYS A 167 2.22 4.89 29.42
CA LYS A 167 3.37 4.80 30.32
C LYS A 167 4.59 5.33 29.59
N ARG A 168 5.23 6.34 30.18
CA ARG A 168 6.43 7.00 29.62
C ARG A 168 7.60 6.77 30.57
N GLU A 169 8.76 6.43 30.06
CA GLU A 169 9.94 6.12 30.87
C GLU A 169 10.38 7.30 31.76
N THR A 170 10.14 8.54 31.29
CA THR A 170 10.50 9.76 32.03
C THR A 170 9.49 10.17 33.10
N GLU A 171 8.37 9.48 33.23
CA GLU A 171 7.28 9.80 34.16
C GLU A 171 7.05 8.66 35.14
N GLU A 172 6.87 8.98 36.44
CA GLU A 172 6.59 7.97 37.47
C GLU A 172 5.16 7.43 37.36
N GLU A 173 4.21 8.30 36.96
CA GLU A 173 2.78 7.97 36.84
C GLU A 173 2.37 7.83 35.36
N SER A 174 1.32 7.04 35.11
CA SER A 174 0.73 6.97 33.76
C SER A 174 0.00 8.26 33.41
N LEU A 175 0.08 8.69 32.16
CA LEU A 175 -0.54 9.89 31.64
C LEU A 175 -1.81 9.56 30.86
N ASP A 176 -2.91 10.24 31.11
CA ASP A 176 -4.14 10.13 30.33
C ASP A 176 -4.19 11.27 29.29
N LEU A 177 -4.07 10.92 28.00
CA LEU A 177 -4.16 11.84 26.88
C LEU A 177 -5.49 11.66 26.17
N THR A 178 -6.37 12.67 26.25
CA THR A 178 -7.64 12.68 25.51
C THR A 178 -7.47 13.40 24.19
N LEU A 179 -7.59 12.65 23.09
CA LEU A 179 -7.33 13.13 21.73
C LEU A 179 -8.62 13.10 20.92
N THR A 180 -8.84 14.15 20.12
CA THR A 180 -9.98 14.19 19.18
C THR A 180 -9.57 13.61 17.83
N ARG A 181 -10.30 12.61 17.33
CA ARG A 181 -10.05 12.02 16.02
C ARG A 181 -10.29 13.03 14.91
N ASP A 182 -9.34 13.16 14.01
CA ASP A 182 -9.45 14.01 12.82
C ASP A 182 -8.93 13.29 11.57
N ARG A 183 -9.06 13.97 10.44
CA ARG A 183 -8.44 13.49 9.17
C ARG A 183 -6.93 13.65 9.26
N ILE A 184 -6.24 12.53 9.16
CA ILE A 184 -4.78 12.45 9.16
C ILE A 184 -4.31 12.34 7.72
N ILE A 185 -3.47 13.26 7.29
CA ILE A 185 -2.90 13.26 5.94
C ILE A 185 -1.59 12.45 5.97
N LEU A 186 -1.53 11.42 5.13
CA LEU A 186 -0.32 10.64 4.90
C LEU A 186 0.46 11.27 3.76
N ARG A 187 1.47 12.07 4.09
CA ARG A 187 2.27 12.75 3.08
C ARG A 187 3.17 11.77 2.36
N SER A 188 3.02 11.72 1.05
CA SER A 188 3.87 10.90 0.18
C SER A 188 5.10 11.65 -0.34
N VAL A 189 5.14 12.98 -0.15
CA VAL A 189 6.19 13.86 -0.66
C VAL A 189 6.97 14.49 0.49
N SER A 190 8.28 14.51 0.38
CA SER A 190 9.19 15.17 1.34
C SER A 190 10.40 15.76 0.62
N GLY A 191 11.00 16.78 1.24
CA GLY A 191 12.26 17.37 0.81
C GLY A 191 13.48 16.61 1.33
N TRP A 192 14.65 17.21 1.17
CA TRP A 192 15.95 16.65 1.59
C TRP A 192 16.04 16.50 3.11
N ASN A 193 15.71 17.57 3.84
CA ASN A 193 15.68 17.59 5.30
C ASN A 193 14.42 18.29 5.81
N LYS A 194 13.89 17.85 6.94
CA LYS A 194 12.84 18.55 7.64
C LYS A 194 13.48 19.65 8.51
N LYS A 195 13.15 20.91 8.23
CA LYS A 195 13.63 22.09 9.00
C LYS A 195 12.84 22.29 10.28
N SER A 196 11.52 22.26 10.19
CA SER A 196 10.61 22.52 11.30
C SER A 196 9.20 22.04 10.95
N ILE A 197 8.26 22.32 11.84
CA ILE A 197 6.82 22.17 11.61
C ILE A 197 6.21 23.57 11.74
N SER A 198 5.33 23.92 10.80
CA SER A 198 4.60 25.20 10.83
C SER A 198 3.57 25.23 11.96
N GLU A 199 3.00 26.41 12.24
CA GLU A 199 1.89 26.56 13.21
C GLU A 199 0.65 25.73 12.81
N SER A 200 0.45 25.48 11.52
CA SER A 200 -0.62 24.64 11.00
C SER A 200 -0.31 23.12 11.03
N GLY A 201 0.86 22.72 11.57
CA GLY A 201 1.28 21.32 11.62
C GLY A 201 1.89 20.77 10.34
N GLU A 202 2.14 21.62 9.37
CA GLU A 202 2.75 21.23 8.12
C GLU A 202 4.28 21.16 8.26
N PRO A 203 4.95 20.08 7.80
CA PRO A 203 6.39 20.03 7.80
C PRO A 203 6.96 21.07 6.82
N ILE A 204 7.91 21.85 7.29
CA ILE A 204 8.70 22.76 6.46
C ILE A 204 9.97 22.03 6.05
N TRP A 205 10.13 21.85 4.74
CA TRP A 205 11.23 21.11 4.17
C TRP A 205 12.36 22.01 3.68
N ASP A 206 13.57 21.46 3.69
CA ASP A 206 14.65 21.90 2.83
C ASP A 206 14.51 21.20 1.49
N TRP A 207 14.12 21.95 0.48
CA TRP A 207 13.89 21.41 -0.85
C TRP A 207 15.14 21.34 -1.71
N TYR A 208 16.23 22.05 -1.32
CA TYR A 208 17.49 22.05 -2.07
C TYR A 208 18.53 21.15 -1.39
N ILE A 209 18.93 20.05 -2.06
CA ILE A 209 20.04 19.21 -1.62
C ILE A 209 21.38 19.92 -1.81
N ASP A 210 21.48 20.77 -2.84
CA ASP A 210 22.59 21.67 -3.10
C ASP A 210 22.07 23.09 -3.33
N PRO A 211 21.95 23.91 -2.27
CA PRO A 211 21.47 25.26 -2.38
C PRO A 211 22.37 26.18 -3.21
N HIS A 212 23.68 25.89 -3.28
CA HIS A 212 24.64 26.70 -4.04
C HIS A 212 24.44 26.56 -5.54
N ASN A 213 24.21 25.33 -6.01
CA ASN A 213 23.95 25.03 -7.41
C ASN A 213 22.46 24.98 -7.74
N HIS A 214 21.57 25.29 -6.82
CA HIS A 214 20.11 25.25 -6.97
C HIS A 214 19.61 23.87 -7.46
N ILE A 215 20.11 22.78 -6.85
CA ILE A 215 19.63 21.43 -7.15
C ILE A 215 18.52 21.05 -6.21
N GLY A 216 17.31 20.98 -6.74
CA GLY A 216 16.11 20.56 -5.99
C GLY A 216 16.08 19.06 -5.68
N TYR A 217 15.43 18.67 -4.58
CA TYR A 217 15.24 17.28 -4.23
C TYR A 217 13.80 17.06 -3.74
N ILE A 218 13.13 16.11 -4.36
CA ILE A 218 11.80 15.63 -3.97
C ILE A 218 11.85 14.12 -3.82
N LYS A 219 11.50 13.62 -2.63
CA LYS A 219 11.28 12.20 -2.38
C LYS A 219 9.79 11.89 -2.45
N LEU A 220 9.44 10.89 -3.25
CA LEU A 220 8.07 10.36 -3.36
C LEU A 220 8.08 8.93 -2.84
N THR A 221 7.29 8.65 -1.79
CA THR A 221 7.24 7.34 -1.11
C THR A 221 6.10 6.43 -1.56
N GLY A 222 5.13 6.97 -2.34
CA GLY A 222 3.99 6.23 -2.87
C GLY A 222 3.17 7.08 -3.83
N PHE A 223 2.27 6.45 -4.58
CA PHE A 223 1.40 7.12 -5.55
C PHE A 223 -0.06 7.02 -5.08
N SER A 224 -0.45 7.90 -4.17
CA SER A 224 -1.83 8.06 -3.70
C SER A 224 -2.60 9.12 -4.52
N LYS A 225 -3.87 9.33 -4.18
CA LYS A 225 -4.67 10.38 -4.83
C LYS A 225 -4.13 11.79 -4.57
N SER A 226 -3.46 12.03 -3.43
CA SER A 226 -2.90 13.35 -3.09
C SER A 226 -1.53 13.61 -3.71
N SER A 227 -0.75 12.56 -4.05
CA SER A 227 0.67 12.67 -4.40
C SER A 227 0.98 13.65 -5.53
N TYR A 228 0.10 13.75 -6.54
CA TYR A 228 0.30 14.73 -7.62
C TYR A 228 0.18 16.18 -7.12
N ALA A 229 -0.83 16.47 -6.29
CA ALA A 229 -0.99 17.79 -5.70
C ALA A 229 0.15 18.13 -4.74
N ASP A 230 0.62 17.14 -3.96
CA ASP A 230 1.74 17.29 -3.04
C ASP A 230 3.05 17.62 -3.78
N ILE A 231 3.31 16.97 -4.94
CA ILE A 231 4.46 17.31 -5.80
C ILE A 231 4.34 18.72 -6.35
N LEU A 232 3.17 19.15 -6.82
CA LEU A 232 2.98 20.51 -7.31
C LEU A 232 3.18 21.55 -6.20
N ALA A 233 2.82 21.24 -4.96
CA ALA A 233 3.10 22.09 -3.81
C ALA A 233 4.61 22.20 -3.55
N ALA A 234 5.33 21.07 -3.54
CA ALA A 234 6.78 21.04 -3.38
C ALA A 234 7.53 21.81 -4.48
N ILE A 235 7.05 21.74 -5.73
CA ILE A 235 7.61 22.49 -6.84
C ILE A 235 7.41 24.00 -6.64
N ARG A 236 6.23 24.44 -6.16
CA ARG A 236 5.98 25.86 -5.84
C ARG A 236 6.90 26.35 -4.74
N ASP A 237 7.04 25.59 -3.66
CA ASP A 237 7.93 25.92 -2.56
C ASP A 237 9.40 26.03 -3.04
N LEU A 238 9.84 25.15 -3.94
CA LEU A 238 11.15 25.24 -4.59
C LEU A 238 11.31 26.57 -5.35
N GLN A 239 10.34 26.90 -6.20
CA GLN A 239 10.38 28.10 -7.03
C GLN A 239 10.27 29.41 -6.20
N GLU A 240 9.58 29.40 -5.06
CA GLU A 240 9.52 30.53 -4.13
C GLU A 240 10.89 30.85 -3.49
N ILE A 241 11.74 29.84 -3.29
CA ILE A 241 13.11 30.00 -2.79
C ILE A 241 14.04 30.49 -3.90
N GLY A 242 13.82 30.00 -5.13
CA GLY A 242 14.59 30.36 -6.32
C GLY A 242 14.34 29.33 -7.44
N GLU A 243 14.61 29.70 -8.70
CA GLU A 243 14.40 28.78 -9.82
C GLU A 243 15.43 27.64 -9.78
N PRO A 244 15.00 26.35 -9.79
CA PRO A 244 15.93 25.22 -9.77
C PRO A 244 16.71 25.07 -11.09
N ASN A 245 18.01 24.78 -10.97
CA ASN A 245 18.84 24.40 -12.11
C ASN A 245 18.71 22.91 -12.47
N GLY A 246 18.05 22.12 -11.63
CA GLY A 246 17.76 20.71 -11.85
C GLY A 246 17.03 20.08 -10.65
N LEU A 247 16.41 18.95 -10.90
CA LEU A 247 15.60 18.23 -9.91
C LEU A 247 16.07 16.78 -9.77
N ILE A 248 16.20 16.33 -8.51
CA ILE A 248 16.32 14.92 -8.16
C ILE A 248 14.95 14.45 -7.67
N LEU A 249 14.32 13.51 -8.38
CA LEU A 249 13.12 12.79 -7.97
C LEU A 249 13.52 11.43 -7.39
N ASP A 250 13.41 11.27 -6.08
CA ASP A 250 13.80 10.04 -5.40
C ASP A 250 12.60 9.08 -5.25
N LEU A 251 12.63 7.98 -6.00
CA LEU A 251 11.66 6.89 -5.97
C LEU A 251 12.21 5.62 -5.29
N ARG A 252 13.33 5.71 -4.59
CA ARG A 252 13.90 4.55 -3.87
C ARG A 252 12.96 4.10 -2.76
N TYR A 253 12.71 2.77 -2.69
CA TYR A 253 11.76 2.12 -1.77
C TYR A 253 10.30 2.54 -1.97
N ASN A 254 9.95 3.12 -3.11
CA ASN A 254 8.57 3.44 -3.46
C ASN A 254 7.92 2.24 -4.16
N PRO A 255 6.97 1.53 -3.51
CA PRO A 255 6.35 0.32 -4.07
C PRO A 255 5.36 0.61 -5.21
N GLY A 256 5.16 1.88 -5.56
CA GLY A 256 4.20 2.32 -6.56
C GLY A 256 2.90 2.85 -5.96
N GLY A 257 1.79 2.54 -6.59
CA GLY A 257 0.44 3.00 -6.21
C GLY A 257 -0.44 3.20 -7.44
N LEU A 258 -1.19 4.29 -7.46
CA LEU A 258 -2.20 4.57 -8.47
C LEU A 258 -1.61 4.86 -9.86
N LEU A 259 -2.06 4.11 -10.86
CA LEU A 259 -1.68 4.28 -12.26
C LEU A 259 -2.00 5.69 -12.81
N PRO A 260 -3.19 6.28 -12.56
CA PRO A 260 -3.48 7.66 -12.99
C PRO A 260 -2.51 8.68 -12.40
N THR A 261 -2.10 8.51 -11.13
CA THR A 261 -1.15 9.41 -10.47
C THR A 261 0.25 9.29 -11.08
N ALA A 262 0.69 8.06 -11.42
CA ALA A 262 1.95 7.86 -12.16
C ALA A 262 1.95 8.60 -13.50
N ARG A 263 0.85 8.50 -14.28
CA ARG A 263 0.70 9.25 -15.53
C ARG A 263 0.80 10.76 -15.31
N GLN A 264 0.08 11.29 -14.30
CA GLN A 264 0.09 12.74 -14.02
C GLN A 264 1.50 13.23 -13.66
N ILE A 265 2.23 12.48 -12.84
CA ILE A 265 3.60 12.83 -12.42
C ILE A 265 4.58 12.71 -13.59
N SER A 266 4.49 11.64 -14.39
CA SER A 266 5.32 11.51 -15.61
C SER A 266 5.08 12.67 -16.60
N ASN A 267 3.81 13.09 -16.72
CA ASN A 267 3.43 14.17 -17.64
C ASN A 267 3.99 15.55 -17.23
N LEU A 268 4.47 15.73 -16.00
CA LEU A 268 5.17 16.97 -15.63
C LEU A 268 6.45 17.17 -16.45
N PHE A 269 7.10 16.07 -16.83
CA PHE A 269 8.41 16.05 -17.51
C PHE A 269 8.35 15.63 -18.98
N ILE A 270 7.22 15.09 -19.45
CA ILE A 270 7.06 14.55 -20.80
C ILE A 270 5.97 15.34 -21.52
N GLN A 271 6.33 15.97 -22.65
CA GLN A 271 5.42 16.85 -23.40
C GLN A 271 4.38 16.05 -24.19
N GLU A 272 4.80 15.00 -24.88
CA GLU A 272 3.93 14.23 -25.77
C GLU A 272 4.29 12.74 -25.79
N GLY A 273 3.44 11.93 -26.38
CA GLY A 273 3.66 10.51 -26.56
C GLY A 273 3.03 9.64 -25.48
N SER A 274 3.19 8.34 -25.61
CA SER A 274 2.71 7.35 -24.64
C SER A 274 3.56 7.40 -23.36
N ILE A 275 2.92 7.35 -22.20
CA ILE A 275 3.59 7.17 -20.90
C ILE A 275 3.57 5.70 -20.51
N VAL A 276 2.44 5.04 -20.68
CA VAL A 276 2.25 3.63 -20.40
C VAL A 276 1.04 3.12 -21.17
N SER A 277 1.14 1.91 -21.70
CA SER A 277 0.01 1.20 -22.30
C SER A 277 -0.23 -0.13 -21.57
N GLY A 278 -1.46 -0.63 -21.64
CA GLY A 278 -1.84 -1.92 -21.06
C GLY A 278 -2.34 -2.90 -22.10
N GLU A 279 -1.95 -4.15 -21.96
CA GLU A 279 -2.39 -5.26 -22.82
C GLU A 279 -3.03 -6.38 -22.02
N ASN A 280 -3.99 -7.08 -22.63
CA ASN A 280 -4.57 -8.29 -22.06
C ASN A 280 -3.70 -9.52 -22.33
N ALA A 281 -4.17 -10.71 -21.89
CA ALA A 281 -3.47 -11.98 -22.10
C ALA A 281 -3.30 -12.37 -23.57
N ASN A 282 -4.12 -11.82 -24.47
CA ASN A 282 -4.06 -12.06 -25.91
C ASN A 282 -3.09 -11.07 -26.63
N GLY A 283 -2.56 -10.09 -25.91
CA GLY A 283 -1.70 -9.03 -26.48
C GLY A 283 -2.49 -7.86 -27.07
N ASP A 284 -3.81 -7.81 -26.86
CA ASP A 284 -4.62 -6.68 -27.34
C ASP A 284 -4.40 -5.48 -26.41
N MET A 285 -4.14 -4.32 -27.01
CA MET A 285 -4.00 -3.07 -26.26
C MET A 285 -5.36 -2.63 -25.74
N LEU A 286 -5.47 -2.51 -24.41
CA LEU A 286 -6.70 -2.09 -23.75
C LEU A 286 -6.73 -0.58 -23.44
N PHE A 287 -5.56 0.01 -23.22
CA PHE A 287 -5.42 1.45 -23.02
C PHE A 287 -4.03 1.94 -23.43
N ASP A 288 -3.93 3.23 -23.77
CA ASP A 288 -2.69 3.99 -23.95
C ASP A 288 -2.82 5.33 -23.20
N MET A 289 -2.12 5.48 -22.10
CA MET A 289 -2.10 6.72 -21.33
C MET A 289 -0.98 7.62 -21.85
N ARG A 290 -1.37 8.73 -22.44
CA ARG A 290 -0.46 9.67 -23.11
C ARG A 290 -0.22 10.91 -22.27
N ALA A 291 0.90 11.57 -22.58
CA ALA A 291 1.21 12.90 -22.09
C ALA A 291 0.38 13.96 -22.83
N TYR A 292 0.14 15.07 -22.17
CA TYR A 292 -0.49 16.27 -22.71
C TYR A 292 0.48 17.45 -22.57
N GLU A 293 0.80 18.13 -23.64
CA GLU A 293 1.76 19.25 -23.70
C GLU A 293 1.45 20.33 -22.65
N ASN A 294 0.19 20.69 -22.50
CA ASN A 294 -0.26 21.70 -21.54
C ASN A 294 -0.15 21.28 -20.05
N ARG A 295 0.42 20.11 -19.77
CA ARG A 295 0.68 19.58 -18.43
C ARG A 295 2.16 19.34 -18.15
N ALA A 296 3.02 19.53 -19.13
CA ALA A 296 4.46 19.29 -19.05
C ALA A 296 5.21 20.52 -18.52
N TYR A 297 4.84 20.97 -17.32
CA TYR A 297 5.35 22.21 -16.73
C TYR A 297 6.86 22.19 -16.43
N LEU A 298 7.48 20.99 -16.36
CA LEU A 298 8.87 20.78 -15.98
C LEU A 298 9.67 20.08 -17.09
N ALA A 299 9.17 20.11 -18.33
CA ALA A 299 9.82 19.39 -19.43
C ALA A 299 11.24 19.90 -19.75
N ASP A 300 11.52 21.16 -19.43
CA ASP A 300 12.83 21.79 -19.64
C ASP A 300 13.76 21.69 -18.42
N TRP A 301 13.28 21.12 -17.31
CA TRP A 301 14.12 20.96 -16.12
C TRP A 301 15.04 19.74 -16.26
N PRO A 302 16.37 19.90 -16.04
CA PRO A 302 17.25 18.75 -15.90
C PRO A 302 16.78 17.85 -14.78
N LEU A 303 16.47 16.58 -15.10
CA LEU A 303 15.87 15.62 -14.19
C LEU A 303 16.77 14.40 -13.97
N VAL A 304 16.99 14.05 -12.70
CA VAL A 304 17.55 12.76 -12.27
C VAL A 304 16.49 12.01 -11.45
N VAL A 305 16.22 10.77 -11.84
CA VAL A 305 15.31 9.88 -11.07
C VAL A 305 16.13 8.81 -10.37
N LEU A 306 16.03 8.75 -9.04
CA LEU A 306 16.70 7.71 -8.24
C LEU A 306 15.77 6.51 -8.05
N ILE A 307 16.26 5.31 -8.34
CA ILE A 307 15.53 4.05 -8.14
C ILE A 307 16.40 3.00 -7.43
N ASN A 308 15.74 2.01 -6.82
CA ASN A 308 16.40 0.82 -6.28
C ASN A 308 15.48 -0.41 -6.35
N GLN A 309 15.91 -1.53 -5.76
CA GLN A 309 15.15 -2.79 -5.72
C GLN A 309 13.78 -2.69 -5.04
N GLY A 310 13.52 -1.65 -4.25
CA GLY A 310 12.21 -1.36 -3.65
C GLY A 310 11.32 -0.48 -4.52
N SER A 311 11.82 0.03 -5.66
CA SER A 311 11.03 0.79 -6.62
C SER A 311 10.22 -0.16 -7.50
N ALA A 312 8.87 -0.06 -7.46
CA ALA A 312 8.00 -1.00 -8.15
C ALA A 312 6.79 -0.32 -8.82
N SER A 313 6.18 -0.98 -9.81
CA SER A 313 4.88 -0.60 -10.39
C SER A 313 4.85 0.85 -10.91
N ALA A 314 4.07 1.75 -10.30
CA ALA A 314 3.98 3.18 -10.68
C ALA A 314 5.35 3.88 -10.73
N SER A 315 6.28 3.52 -9.82
CA SER A 315 7.67 4.02 -9.87
C SER A 315 8.40 3.59 -11.13
N GLU A 316 8.14 2.35 -11.59
CA GLU A 316 8.73 1.81 -12.82
C GLU A 316 8.11 2.43 -14.06
N ILE A 317 6.83 2.81 -13.98
CA ILE A 317 6.16 3.58 -15.06
C ILE A 317 6.80 4.95 -15.19
N VAL A 318 6.96 5.70 -14.08
CA VAL A 318 7.57 7.03 -14.11
C VAL A 318 9.00 6.97 -14.61
N SER A 319 9.85 6.13 -14.00
CA SER A 319 11.26 6.01 -14.37
C SER A 319 11.43 5.51 -15.81
N GLY A 320 10.62 4.52 -16.22
CA GLY A 320 10.68 3.96 -17.56
C GLY A 320 10.17 4.93 -18.64
N ALA A 321 9.12 5.70 -18.37
CA ALA A 321 8.64 6.73 -19.29
C ALA A 321 9.66 7.87 -19.41
N VAL A 322 10.23 8.36 -18.31
CA VAL A 322 11.30 9.37 -18.31
C VAL A 322 12.50 8.88 -19.13
N GLN A 323 12.92 7.63 -18.96
CA GLN A 323 14.01 7.02 -19.71
C GLN A 323 13.68 6.91 -21.21
N ALA A 324 12.46 6.45 -21.55
CA ALA A 324 12.05 6.23 -22.92
C ALA A 324 11.94 7.52 -23.74
N HIS A 325 11.50 8.60 -23.11
CA HIS A 325 11.38 9.92 -23.73
C HIS A 325 12.67 10.76 -23.67
N GLY A 326 13.73 10.27 -23.01
CA GLY A 326 14.94 11.06 -22.79
C GLY A 326 14.71 12.30 -21.92
N ALA A 327 13.62 12.31 -21.14
CA ALA A 327 13.23 13.44 -20.28
C ALA A 327 14.06 13.56 -19.00
N GLY A 328 14.98 12.63 -18.74
CA GLY A 328 15.86 12.65 -17.58
C GLY A 328 16.77 11.43 -17.52
N ILE A 329 17.64 11.41 -16.52
CA ILE A 329 18.62 10.34 -16.28
C ILE A 329 18.14 9.47 -15.12
N ILE A 330 18.14 8.15 -15.31
CA ILE A 330 17.81 7.19 -14.26
C ILE A 330 19.10 6.71 -13.60
N VAL A 331 19.16 6.83 -12.27
CA VAL A 331 20.33 6.48 -11.45
C VAL A 331 19.96 5.53 -10.33
N GLY A 332 20.80 4.55 -10.07
CA GLY A 332 20.66 3.64 -8.93
C GLY A 332 20.74 2.17 -9.30
N GLN A 333 19.88 1.36 -8.70
CA GLN A 333 19.85 -0.09 -8.86
C GLN A 333 18.63 -0.52 -9.67
N ARG A 334 18.68 -1.76 -10.20
CA ARG A 334 17.55 -2.38 -10.89
C ARG A 334 16.29 -2.38 -9.98
N SER A 335 15.16 -1.96 -10.55
CA SER A 335 13.85 -1.95 -9.89
C SER A 335 13.27 -3.37 -9.73
N TRP A 336 12.11 -3.47 -9.07
CA TRP A 336 11.47 -4.73 -8.69
C TRP A 336 11.03 -5.59 -9.88
N GLY A 337 10.44 -5.00 -10.92
CA GLY A 337 9.89 -5.70 -12.08
C GLY A 337 8.41 -6.07 -11.95
N LYS A 338 7.57 -5.20 -11.36
CA LYS A 338 6.11 -5.39 -11.28
C LYS A 338 5.41 -4.68 -12.44
N GLY A 339 5.26 -5.37 -13.56
CA GLY A 339 4.60 -4.88 -14.77
C GLY A 339 3.14 -5.31 -14.94
N SER A 340 2.41 -5.55 -13.86
CA SER A 340 1.01 -5.98 -13.87
C SER A 340 0.08 -4.93 -13.30
N VAL A 341 -1.12 -4.81 -13.90
CA VAL A 341 -2.21 -3.94 -13.42
C VAL A 341 -3.26 -4.80 -12.75
N GLN A 342 -3.63 -4.44 -11.53
CA GLN A 342 -4.70 -5.06 -10.80
C GLN A 342 -5.97 -4.23 -10.90
N THR A 343 -7.06 -4.88 -11.32
CA THR A 343 -8.41 -4.32 -11.21
C THR A 343 -8.99 -4.70 -9.85
N VAL A 344 -9.58 -3.72 -9.18
CA VAL A 344 -10.17 -3.89 -7.85
C VAL A 344 -11.68 -3.94 -7.97
N HIS A 345 -12.29 -4.98 -7.43
CA HIS A 345 -13.73 -5.17 -7.41
C HIS A 345 -14.25 -5.29 -5.97
N ASN A 346 -15.39 -4.67 -5.68
CA ASN A 346 -16.04 -4.83 -4.39
C ASN A 346 -16.60 -6.25 -4.24
N LEU A 347 -16.40 -6.86 -3.08
CA LEU A 347 -17.06 -8.11 -2.69
C LEU A 347 -18.24 -7.81 -1.78
N GLY A 348 -19.43 -8.28 -2.19
CA GLY A 348 -20.68 -8.05 -1.47
C GLY A 348 -21.24 -6.64 -1.60
N ALA A 349 -22.51 -6.46 -1.18
CA ALA A 349 -23.22 -5.19 -1.28
C ALA A 349 -22.62 -4.10 -0.38
N ASP A 350 -22.05 -4.48 0.75
CA ASP A 350 -21.49 -3.56 1.75
C ASP A 350 -20.04 -3.17 1.47
N ALA A 351 -19.45 -3.70 0.38
CA ALA A 351 -18.06 -3.46 -0.02
C ALA A 351 -17.04 -3.62 1.15
N LEU A 352 -17.31 -4.55 2.09
CA LEU A 352 -16.47 -4.80 3.25
C LEU A 352 -15.14 -5.48 2.89
N ALA A 353 -15.10 -6.21 1.76
CA ALA A 353 -13.92 -6.82 1.21
C ALA A 353 -13.78 -6.46 -0.27
N LEU A 354 -12.58 -6.62 -0.83
CA LEU A 354 -12.28 -6.36 -2.23
C LEU A 354 -11.61 -7.58 -2.85
N VAL A 355 -11.82 -7.81 -4.14
CA VAL A 355 -10.99 -8.70 -4.93
C VAL A 355 -10.09 -7.85 -5.82
N LYS A 356 -8.83 -8.11 -5.74
CA LYS A 356 -7.78 -7.52 -6.55
C LYS A 356 -7.30 -8.58 -7.54
N LEU A 357 -7.57 -8.39 -8.83
CA LEU A 357 -7.22 -9.34 -9.89
C LEU A 357 -6.22 -8.72 -10.87
N THR A 358 -5.19 -9.43 -11.21
CA THR A 358 -4.31 -9.08 -12.33
C THR A 358 -5.07 -9.28 -13.64
N THR A 359 -5.36 -8.19 -14.33
CA THR A 359 -6.13 -8.20 -15.58
C THR A 359 -5.33 -7.78 -16.80
N GLN A 360 -4.17 -7.14 -16.58
CA GLN A 360 -3.39 -6.58 -17.66
C GLN A 360 -1.90 -6.57 -17.31
N LEU A 361 -1.07 -6.60 -18.35
CA LEU A 361 0.34 -6.26 -18.27
C LEU A 361 0.57 -4.88 -18.89
N TYR A 362 1.45 -4.08 -18.31
CA TYR A 362 1.77 -2.79 -18.90
C TYR A 362 3.10 -2.80 -19.65
N ARG A 363 3.11 -2.02 -20.73
CA ARG A 363 4.30 -1.73 -21.53
C ARG A 363 4.74 -0.29 -21.33
N LEU A 364 6.02 -0.10 -21.20
CA LEU A 364 6.67 1.20 -21.28
C LEU A 364 6.65 1.70 -22.74
N PRO A 365 6.85 2.99 -22.98
CA PRO A 365 6.95 3.53 -24.33
C PRO A 365 8.06 2.87 -25.16
N ALA A 366 7.94 2.95 -26.47
CA ALA A 366 9.00 2.55 -27.40
C ALA A 366 10.26 3.42 -27.22
N ILE A 367 11.44 2.82 -27.36
CA ILE A 367 12.73 3.51 -27.33
C ILE A 367 13.42 3.24 -28.66
N ASP A 368 13.88 4.29 -29.38
CA ASP A 368 14.65 4.19 -30.63
C ASP A 368 14.00 3.27 -31.67
N GLY A 369 12.66 3.35 -31.81
CA GLY A 369 11.89 2.53 -32.75
C GLY A 369 11.72 1.05 -32.34
N LYS A 370 12.26 0.64 -31.20
CA LYS A 370 12.02 -0.70 -30.65
C LYS A 370 10.71 -0.71 -29.86
N PRO A 371 9.90 -1.75 -29.99
CA PRO A 371 8.66 -1.89 -29.23
C PRO A 371 8.90 -1.67 -27.74
N GLY A 372 7.98 -0.99 -27.06
CA GLY A 372 8.01 -0.79 -25.62
C GLY A 372 8.11 -2.14 -24.91
N ARG A 373 8.97 -2.21 -23.91
CA ARG A 373 9.20 -3.46 -23.18
C ARG A 373 8.18 -3.66 -22.06
N LEU A 374 7.83 -4.91 -21.82
CA LEU A 374 7.12 -5.31 -20.62
C LEU A 374 8.06 -5.17 -19.40
N VAL A 375 7.56 -4.57 -18.35
CA VAL A 375 8.31 -4.45 -17.07
C VAL A 375 8.22 -5.74 -16.26
N HIS A 376 7.20 -6.56 -16.54
CA HIS A 376 6.90 -7.76 -15.75
C HIS A 376 8.04 -8.79 -15.82
N LYS A 377 8.64 -9.08 -14.66
CA LYS A 377 9.62 -10.16 -14.54
C LYS A 377 8.90 -11.51 -14.66
N ARG A 378 9.23 -12.30 -15.69
CA ARG A 378 8.70 -13.66 -15.82
C ARG A 378 9.22 -14.52 -14.67
N GLU A 379 8.34 -15.32 -14.07
CA GLU A 379 8.75 -16.31 -13.08
C GLU A 379 9.74 -17.30 -13.71
N GLY A 380 10.88 -17.51 -13.03
CA GLY A 380 11.94 -18.41 -13.52
C GLY A 380 12.95 -17.77 -14.49
N SER A 381 12.84 -16.47 -14.84
CA SER A 381 13.90 -15.80 -15.59
C SER A 381 14.98 -15.26 -14.63
N SER A 382 16.22 -15.61 -14.91
CA SER A 382 17.41 -15.07 -14.20
C SER A 382 17.77 -13.64 -14.64
N ASP A 383 17.04 -13.06 -15.61
CA ASP A 383 17.33 -11.75 -16.23
C ASP A 383 16.40 -10.65 -15.72
#